data_2f71417b5d627829bd12ffac496c6cab
#
_entry.id   2f71417b5d627829bd12ffac496c6cab
#
_cell.length_a   1.000
_cell.length_b   1.000
_cell.length_c   1.000
_cell.angle_alpha   90.00
_cell.angle_beta   90.00
_cell.angle_gamma   90.00
#
_symmetry.space_group_name_H-M   'P 1'
#
loop_
_entity.id
_entity.type
_entity.pdbx_description
1 polymer ?
#
loop_
_entity_poly.entity_id
_entity_poly.type
_entity_poly.pdbx_seq_one_letter_code
_entity_poly.pdbx_strand_id
1 'polypeptide(L)'
;LRDGWLWTGDLGYYDEDGFLVVTGRAKALLIGKDGEKYSPEEVEEVMVNNVASINQLMVYNDHQAITTALVTLQEDIVKRMIKEKGLSTPEATLDAIIADLKSYEPHATAIPAMWQPSRFALIEKPFSEADGLVNSTMKLVRYKTIEFYKERINLLYAGDDENRKANLKVVFNLFFNKK
;
A
#
# COMPACT_ATOMS: atom_id res chain seq x y z
N LEU A 1 30.15 -11.35 -0.22
CA LEU A 1 30.70 -12.03 0.95
C LEU A 1 31.58 -11.04 1.72
N ARG A 2 31.40 -10.95 3.03
CA ARG A 2 32.28 -10.20 3.94
C ARG A 2 32.70 -11.17 5.05
N ASP A 3 33.99 -11.37 5.22
CA ASP A 3 34.54 -12.26 6.27
C ASP A 3 33.93 -13.69 6.29
N GLY A 4 33.65 -14.24 5.10
CA GLY A 4 33.03 -15.57 4.94
C GLY A 4 31.50 -15.59 5.08
N TRP A 5 30.84 -14.45 5.35
CA TRP A 5 29.40 -14.35 5.50
C TRP A 5 28.71 -13.80 4.26
N LEU A 6 27.56 -14.37 3.91
CA LEU A 6 26.66 -13.82 2.89
C LEU A 6 25.67 -12.85 3.54
N TRP A 7 25.81 -11.57 3.23
CA TRP A 7 24.86 -10.54 3.63
C TRP A 7 23.72 -10.50 2.63
N THR A 8 22.58 -11.10 2.98
CA THR A 8 21.39 -11.16 2.14
C THR A 8 20.64 -9.82 2.11
N GLY A 9 20.78 -9.03 3.17
CA GLY A 9 20.02 -7.82 3.41
C GLY A 9 18.62 -8.10 3.99
N ASP A 10 18.32 -9.36 4.28
CA ASP A 10 17.09 -9.75 4.95
C ASP A 10 17.24 -9.60 6.46
N LEU A 11 16.14 -9.30 7.14
CA LEU A 11 16.02 -9.24 8.60
C LEU A 11 15.25 -10.46 9.09
N GLY A 12 15.63 -10.97 10.24
CA GLY A 12 14.96 -12.10 10.85
C GLY A 12 15.45 -12.37 12.26
N TYR A 13 14.78 -13.28 12.93
CA TYR A 13 15.14 -13.77 14.25
C TYR A 13 14.90 -15.28 14.34
N TYR A 14 15.49 -15.92 15.33
CA TYR A 14 15.15 -17.30 15.67
C TYR A 14 14.04 -17.31 16.71
N ASP A 15 12.98 -18.08 16.47
CA ASP A 15 11.92 -18.29 17.46
C ASP A 15 12.37 -19.23 18.60
N GLU A 16 11.47 -19.49 19.54
CA GLU A 16 11.75 -20.33 20.72
C GLU A 16 12.06 -21.80 20.35
N ASP A 17 11.56 -22.25 19.20
CA ASP A 17 11.80 -23.61 18.66
C ASP A 17 13.06 -23.66 17.78
N GLY A 18 13.73 -22.54 17.54
CA GLY A 18 14.95 -22.44 16.74
C GLY A 18 14.72 -22.30 15.24
N PHE A 19 13.51 -22.02 14.78
CA PHE A 19 13.22 -21.70 13.38
C PHE A 19 13.58 -20.25 13.05
N LEU A 20 14.16 -20.06 11.86
CA LEU A 20 14.44 -18.72 11.34
C LEU A 20 13.15 -18.08 10.80
N VAL A 21 12.70 -17.03 11.45
CA VAL A 21 11.59 -16.19 11.00
C VAL A 21 12.16 -14.98 10.27
N VAL A 22 11.87 -14.85 8.96
CA VAL A 22 12.27 -13.69 8.14
C VAL A 22 11.18 -12.63 8.24
N THR A 23 11.54 -11.43 8.71
CA THR A 23 10.59 -10.33 8.98
C THR A 23 10.60 -9.23 7.93
N GLY A 24 11.54 -9.26 6.98
CA GLY A 24 11.60 -8.26 5.90
C GLY A 24 13.03 -7.95 5.45
N ARG A 25 13.20 -6.77 4.83
CA ARG A 25 14.50 -6.32 4.32
C ARG A 25 15.00 -5.08 5.01
N ALA A 26 16.26 -5.07 5.40
CA ALA A 26 16.90 -3.93 6.08
C ALA A 26 16.79 -2.60 5.30
N LYS A 27 16.83 -2.67 3.96
CA LYS A 27 16.71 -1.49 3.07
C LYS A 27 15.28 -1.09 2.75
N ALA A 28 14.30 -1.92 3.11
CA ALA A 28 12.88 -1.66 2.83
C ALA A 28 12.13 -1.13 4.06
N LEU A 29 12.80 -1.07 5.22
CA LEU A 29 12.18 -0.55 6.43
C LEU A 29 11.64 0.86 6.23
N LEU A 30 10.44 1.07 6.68
CA LEU A 30 9.85 2.40 6.85
C LEU A 30 10.30 3.00 8.17
N ILE A 31 10.35 4.33 8.23
CA ILE A 31 10.77 5.06 9.43
C ILE A 31 9.65 6.03 9.79
N GLY A 32 9.09 5.87 10.97
CA GLY A 32 8.10 6.80 11.52
C GLY A 32 8.75 8.14 11.96
N LYS A 33 7.92 9.12 12.24
CA LYS A 33 8.37 10.43 12.76
C LYS A 33 9.14 10.31 14.08
N ASP A 34 8.83 9.31 14.88
CA ASP A 34 9.49 8.96 16.15
C ASP A 34 10.82 8.23 15.96
N GLY A 35 11.18 7.89 14.72
CA GLY A 35 12.38 7.14 14.39
C GLY A 35 12.20 5.61 14.47
N GLU A 36 11.03 5.11 14.83
CA GLU A 36 10.75 3.68 14.82
C GLU A 36 10.84 3.11 13.40
N LYS A 37 11.43 1.93 13.30
CA LYS A 37 11.62 1.21 12.02
C LYS A 37 10.74 -0.02 12.00
N TYR A 38 9.99 -0.18 10.91
CA TYR A 38 9.08 -1.31 10.74
C TYR A 38 9.05 -1.83 9.30
N SER A 39 8.67 -3.11 9.14
CA SER A 39 8.58 -3.74 7.84
C SER A 39 7.28 -3.34 7.14
N PRO A 40 7.33 -2.77 5.93
CA PRO A 40 6.13 -2.54 5.15
C PRO A 40 5.46 -3.83 4.72
N GLU A 41 6.24 -4.90 4.51
CA GLU A 41 5.75 -6.19 4.04
C GLU A 41 4.72 -6.79 5.01
N GLU A 42 4.92 -6.64 6.32
CA GLU A 42 3.98 -7.14 7.33
C GLU A 42 2.62 -6.46 7.22
N VAL A 43 2.60 -5.14 7.07
CA VAL A 43 1.37 -4.36 6.89
C VAL A 43 0.71 -4.69 5.56
N GLU A 44 1.49 -4.76 4.49
CA GLU A 44 1.00 -5.06 3.14
C GLU A 44 0.38 -6.45 3.06
N GLU A 45 1.00 -7.46 3.68
CA GLU A 45 0.50 -8.82 3.71
C GLU A 45 -0.86 -8.92 4.40
N VAL A 46 -1.02 -8.30 5.56
CA VAL A 46 -2.30 -8.27 6.27
C VAL A 46 -3.37 -7.58 5.43
N MET A 47 -3.05 -6.46 4.78
CA MET A 47 -4.01 -5.74 3.93
C MET A 47 -4.42 -6.55 2.71
N VAL A 48 -3.47 -7.09 1.95
CA VAL A 48 -3.75 -7.85 0.72
C VAL A 48 -4.54 -9.13 1.01
N ASN A 49 -4.25 -9.79 2.14
CA ASN A 49 -4.96 -11.01 2.53
C ASN A 49 -6.42 -10.78 2.99
N ASN A 50 -6.75 -9.56 3.44
CA ASN A 50 -8.05 -9.27 4.04
C ASN A 50 -8.91 -8.28 3.24
N VAL A 51 -8.37 -7.65 2.18
CA VAL A 51 -9.10 -6.67 1.36
C VAL A 51 -9.09 -7.09 -0.11
N ALA A 52 -10.19 -7.65 -0.56
CA ALA A 52 -10.30 -8.23 -1.91
C ALA A 52 -10.21 -7.18 -3.04
N SER A 53 -10.52 -5.92 -2.78
CA SER A 53 -10.45 -4.84 -3.78
C SER A 53 -9.03 -4.35 -4.07
N ILE A 54 -8.04 -4.77 -3.30
CA ILE A 54 -6.62 -4.45 -3.56
C ILE A 54 -6.09 -5.35 -4.68
N ASN A 55 -5.54 -4.73 -5.73
CA ASN A 55 -4.76 -5.43 -6.75
C ASN A 55 -3.26 -5.39 -6.39
N GLN A 56 -2.72 -4.19 -6.15
CA GLN A 56 -1.34 -4.01 -5.71
C GLN A 56 -1.31 -2.92 -4.64
N LEU A 57 -0.36 -3.04 -3.74
CA LEU A 57 -0.23 -2.15 -2.58
C LEU A 57 1.25 -1.81 -2.36
N MET A 58 1.52 -0.55 -2.02
CA MET A 58 2.80 -0.12 -1.48
C MET A 58 2.57 0.79 -0.27
N VAL A 59 2.89 0.31 0.91
CA VAL A 59 2.91 1.11 2.14
C VAL A 59 4.14 2.00 2.15
N TYR A 60 3.97 3.25 2.59
CA TYR A 60 5.03 4.25 2.60
C TYR A 60 4.98 5.11 3.87
N ASN A 61 6.15 5.31 4.45
CA ASN A 61 6.45 6.34 5.44
C ASN A 61 7.96 6.64 5.36
N ASP A 62 8.31 7.92 5.42
CA ASP A 62 9.68 8.39 5.54
C ASP A 62 9.69 9.58 6.49
N HIS A 63 9.91 9.30 7.79
CA HIS A 63 9.93 10.27 8.88
C HIS A 63 8.65 11.15 8.99
N GLN A 64 7.52 10.66 8.45
CA GLN A 64 6.24 11.37 8.50
C GLN A 64 5.40 10.94 9.71
N ALA A 65 4.47 11.82 10.10
CA ALA A 65 3.59 11.59 11.25
C ALA A 65 2.57 10.45 11.04
N ILE A 66 2.29 10.12 9.79
CA ILE A 66 1.34 9.08 9.40
C ILE A 66 1.94 8.14 8.37
N THR A 67 1.55 6.89 8.44
CA THR A 67 1.80 5.91 7.38
C THR A 67 0.72 6.05 6.30
N THR A 68 1.11 5.89 5.05
CA THR A 68 0.26 6.04 3.87
C THR A 68 0.42 4.85 2.94
N ALA A 69 -0.47 4.71 1.94
CA ALA A 69 -0.33 3.67 0.94
C ALA A 69 -0.73 4.12 -0.47
N LEU A 70 0.00 3.64 -1.47
CA LEU A 70 -0.41 3.64 -2.88
C LEU A 70 -1.15 2.34 -3.15
N VAL A 71 -2.32 2.42 -3.77
CA VAL A 71 -3.20 1.26 -4.01
C VAL A 71 -3.68 1.26 -5.45
N THR A 72 -3.49 0.14 -6.15
CA THR A 72 -4.21 -0.16 -7.39
C THR A 72 -5.37 -1.10 -7.09
N LEU A 73 -6.48 -0.95 -7.79
CA LEU A 73 -7.72 -1.64 -7.47
C LEU A 73 -7.97 -2.85 -8.36
N GLN A 74 -8.60 -3.89 -7.81
CA GLN A 74 -9.25 -4.96 -8.55
C GLN A 74 -10.56 -4.43 -9.13
N GLU A 75 -10.53 -3.96 -10.39
CA GLU A 75 -11.66 -3.27 -11.01
C GLU A 75 -12.96 -4.09 -10.97
N ASP A 76 -12.89 -5.40 -11.20
CA ASP A 76 -14.08 -6.26 -11.24
C ASP A 76 -14.74 -6.39 -9.85
N ILE A 77 -13.92 -6.39 -8.80
CA ILE A 77 -14.42 -6.39 -7.41
C ILE A 77 -15.12 -5.06 -7.11
N VAL A 78 -14.49 -3.94 -7.48
CA VAL A 78 -15.09 -2.62 -7.27
C VAL A 78 -16.36 -2.42 -8.12
N LYS A 79 -16.38 -2.88 -9.37
CA LYS A 79 -17.60 -2.85 -10.23
C LYS A 79 -18.74 -3.64 -9.60
N ARG A 80 -18.44 -4.80 -9.00
CA ARG A 80 -19.43 -5.59 -8.26
C ARG A 80 -19.94 -4.83 -7.03
N MET A 81 -19.05 -4.25 -6.23
CA MET A 81 -19.40 -3.42 -5.08
C MET A 81 -20.31 -2.25 -5.48
N ILE A 82 -20.01 -1.54 -6.57
CA ILE A 82 -20.82 -0.45 -7.11
C ILE A 82 -22.24 -0.94 -7.39
N LYS A 83 -22.36 -2.08 -8.06
CA LYS A 83 -23.66 -2.67 -8.41
C LYS A 83 -24.45 -3.11 -7.21
N GLU A 84 -23.82 -3.84 -6.29
CA GLU A 84 -24.49 -4.41 -5.10
C GLU A 84 -24.95 -3.34 -4.11
N LYS A 85 -24.14 -2.26 -3.95
CA LYS A 85 -24.48 -1.15 -3.05
C LYS A 85 -25.27 -0.03 -3.74
N GLY A 86 -25.56 -0.14 -5.06
CA GLY A 86 -26.30 0.88 -5.81
C GLY A 86 -25.57 2.24 -5.85
N LEU A 87 -24.24 2.25 -5.91
CA LEU A 87 -23.45 3.48 -5.89
C LEU A 87 -23.55 4.18 -7.26
N SER A 88 -24.03 5.41 -7.29
CA SER A 88 -24.32 6.15 -8.52
C SER A 88 -23.39 7.36 -8.75
N THR A 89 -22.54 7.70 -7.77
CA THR A 89 -21.63 8.85 -7.86
C THR A 89 -20.18 8.45 -7.56
N PRO A 90 -19.19 9.16 -8.13
CA PRO A 90 -17.78 8.95 -7.81
C PRO A 90 -17.47 9.12 -6.32
N GLU A 91 -18.14 10.08 -5.65
CA GLU A 91 -17.94 10.39 -4.23
C GLU A 91 -18.39 9.21 -3.35
N ALA A 92 -19.61 8.71 -3.56
CA ALA A 92 -20.12 7.57 -2.81
C ALA A 92 -19.28 6.30 -3.07
N THR A 93 -18.79 6.13 -4.31
CA THR A 93 -17.92 5.03 -4.69
C THR A 93 -16.56 5.15 -4.01
N LEU A 94 -15.96 6.35 -3.97
CA LEU A 94 -14.70 6.58 -3.27
C LEU A 94 -14.86 6.27 -1.78
N ASP A 95 -15.92 6.75 -1.15
CA ASP A 95 -16.15 6.52 0.28
C ASP A 95 -16.31 5.02 0.59
N ALA A 96 -17.00 4.28 -0.28
CA ALA A 96 -17.12 2.82 -0.17
C ALA A 96 -15.78 2.10 -0.37
N ILE A 97 -14.94 2.54 -1.31
CA ILE A 97 -13.60 2.00 -1.52
C ILE A 97 -12.72 2.27 -0.28
N ILE A 98 -12.71 3.48 0.24
CA ILE A 98 -11.89 3.81 1.43
C ILE A 98 -12.34 3.01 2.64
N ALA A 99 -13.65 2.80 2.82
CA ALA A 99 -14.18 1.95 3.89
C ALA A 99 -13.74 0.47 3.71
N ASP A 100 -13.75 -0.04 2.48
CA ASP A 100 -13.29 -1.39 2.16
C ASP A 100 -11.77 -1.53 2.40
N LEU A 101 -10.97 -0.54 1.98
CA LEU A 101 -9.53 -0.53 2.24
C LEU A 101 -9.17 -0.55 3.73
N LYS A 102 -10.04 -0.07 4.61
CA LYS A 102 -9.88 -0.12 6.07
C LYS A 102 -10.42 -1.39 6.71
N SER A 103 -11.07 -2.27 5.97
CA SER A 103 -11.68 -3.50 6.52
C SER A 103 -10.65 -4.50 7.05
N TYR A 104 -9.35 -4.32 6.79
CA TYR A 104 -8.27 -5.13 7.35
C TYR A 104 -7.99 -4.82 8.83
N GLU A 105 -8.36 -3.64 9.35
CA GLU A 105 -8.00 -3.17 10.70
C GLU A 105 -8.26 -4.20 11.82
N PRO A 106 -9.40 -4.94 11.84
CA PRO A 106 -9.63 -5.99 12.84
C PRO A 106 -8.65 -7.16 12.77
N HIS A 107 -7.98 -7.34 11.63
CA HIS A 107 -6.99 -8.41 11.40
C HIS A 107 -5.55 -7.96 11.67
N ALA A 108 -5.33 -6.67 11.90
CA ALA A 108 -4.02 -6.06 12.12
C ALA A 108 -3.71 -5.82 13.61
N THR A 109 -4.24 -6.65 14.51
CA THR A 109 -4.15 -6.45 15.98
C THR A 109 -2.71 -6.50 16.52
N ALA A 110 -1.81 -7.19 15.84
CA ALA A 110 -0.39 -7.25 16.20
C ALA A 110 0.41 -6.05 15.65
N ILE A 111 -0.16 -5.26 14.72
CA ILE A 111 0.51 -4.14 14.07
C ILE A 111 0.13 -2.85 14.80
N PRO A 112 1.09 -2.09 15.34
CA PRO A 112 0.81 -0.79 15.96
C PRO A 112 0.01 0.14 15.02
N ALA A 113 -0.98 0.85 15.54
CA ALA A 113 -1.87 1.69 14.76
C ALA A 113 -1.11 2.77 13.95
N MET A 114 0.03 3.27 14.45
CA MET A 114 0.86 4.26 13.77
C MET A 114 1.59 3.70 12.54
N TRP A 115 1.76 2.37 12.44
CA TRP A 115 2.34 1.72 11.27
C TRP A 115 1.30 1.43 10.20
N GLN A 116 0.02 1.44 10.57
CA GLN A 116 -1.09 1.19 9.65
C GLN A 116 -1.38 2.41 8.79
N PRO A 117 -1.64 2.25 7.48
CA PRO A 117 -1.95 3.37 6.61
C PRO A 117 -3.25 4.08 7.01
N SER A 118 -3.16 5.38 7.29
CA SER A 118 -4.31 6.23 7.57
C SER A 118 -4.86 6.94 6.34
N ARG A 119 -4.03 7.07 5.28
CA ARG A 119 -4.41 7.67 4.00
C ARG A 119 -3.99 6.78 2.83
N PHE A 120 -4.86 6.73 1.81
CA PHE A 120 -4.68 5.93 0.61
C PHE A 120 -4.65 6.82 -0.63
N ALA A 121 -3.68 6.60 -1.50
CA ALA A 121 -3.65 7.17 -2.84
C ALA A 121 -4.06 6.08 -3.83
N LEU A 122 -5.22 6.23 -4.44
CA LEU A 122 -5.63 5.37 -5.54
C LEU A 122 -4.78 5.67 -6.77
N ILE A 123 -4.33 4.62 -7.43
CA ILE A 123 -3.50 4.65 -8.64
C ILE A 123 -4.28 3.99 -9.76
N GLU A 124 -4.38 4.69 -10.90
CA GLU A 124 -5.20 4.27 -12.03
C GLU A 124 -4.63 3.05 -12.76
N LYS A 125 -3.30 3.03 -12.96
CA LYS A 125 -2.63 1.94 -13.68
C LYS A 125 -1.89 1.03 -12.72
N PRO A 126 -1.96 -0.29 -12.91
CA PRO A 126 -1.13 -1.24 -12.14
C PRO A 126 0.36 -0.94 -12.27
N PHE A 127 1.11 -1.24 -11.21
CA PHE A 127 2.57 -1.21 -11.27
C PHE A 127 3.06 -2.28 -12.26
N SER A 128 3.84 -1.87 -13.25
CA SER A 128 4.25 -2.74 -14.35
C SER A 128 5.77 -2.90 -14.44
N GLU A 129 6.20 -3.99 -15.07
CA GLU A 129 7.61 -4.21 -15.42
C GLU A 129 8.05 -3.22 -16.51
N ALA A 130 7.17 -2.88 -17.44
CA ALA A 130 7.45 -1.91 -18.50
C ALA A 130 7.82 -0.53 -17.94
N ASP A 131 7.18 -0.10 -16.83
CA ASP A 131 7.51 1.14 -16.12
C ASP A 131 8.66 0.94 -15.11
N GLY A 132 9.16 -0.29 -14.96
CA GLY A 132 10.21 -0.66 -14.02
C GLY A 132 9.78 -0.62 -12.55
N LEU A 133 8.47 -0.62 -12.27
CA LEU A 133 7.92 -0.52 -10.92
C LEU A 133 7.82 -1.89 -10.23
N VAL A 134 7.78 -2.95 -11.01
CA VAL A 134 7.96 -4.33 -10.55
C VAL A 134 9.10 -4.99 -11.35
N ASN A 135 9.71 -6.01 -10.78
CA ASN A 135 10.72 -6.80 -11.48
C ASN A 135 10.08 -7.99 -12.24
N SER A 136 10.91 -8.79 -12.94
CA SER A 136 10.46 -9.97 -13.70
C SER A 136 9.77 -11.06 -12.86
N THR A 137 9.92 -11.03 -11.53
CA THR A 137 9.20 -11.88 -10.59
C THR A 137 7.99 -11.21 -9.96
N MET A 138 7.53 -10.09 -10.53
CA MET A 138 6.41 -9.27 -10.09
C MET A 138 6.58 -8.65 -8.68
N LYS A 139 7.81 -8.62 -8.15
CA LYS A 139 8.09 -7.97 -6.87
C LYS A 139 8.28 -6.47 -7.07
N LEU A 140 7.67 -5.69 -6.18
CA LEU A 140 7.72 -4.23 -6.18
C LEU A 140 9.15 -3.69 -6.06
N VAL A 141 9.50 -2.74 -6.94
CA VAL A 141 10.77 -2.00 -6.89
C VAL A 141 10.53 -0.67 -6.19
N ARG A 142 10.48 -0.68 -4.85
CA ARG A 142 10.02 0.44 -3.99
C ARG A 142 10.65 1.78 -4.34
N TYR A 143 11.99 1.87 -4.46
CA TYR A 143 12.66 3.14 -4.71
C TYR A 143 12.24 3.78 -6.05
N LYS A 144 12.00 2.96 -7.09
CA LYS A 144 11.49 3.44 -8.38
C LYS A 144 10.03 3.86 -8.27
N THR A 145 9.21 3.10 -7.54
CA THR A 145 7.80 3.43 -7.33
C THR A 145 7.65 4.73 -6.55
N ILE A 146 8.49 4.96 -5.54
CA ILE A 146 8.53 6.21 -4.78
C ILE A 146 8.88 7.39 -5.69
N GLU A 147 9.92 7.25 -6.50
CA GLU A 147 10.33 8.33 -7.43
C GLU A 147 9.26 8.60 -8.50
N PHE A 148 8.70 7.54 -9.09
CA PHE A 148 7.68 7.64 -10.13
C PHE A 148 6.39 8.31 -9.61
N TYR A 149 5.95 7.98 -8.39
CA TYR A 149 4.74 8.53 -7.78
C TYR A 149 5.02 9.61 -6.74
N LYS A 150 6.19 10.27 -6.78
CA LYS A 150 6.61 11.27 -5.80
C LYS A 150 5.57 12.37 -5.59
N GLU A 151 5.04 12.94 -6.67
CA GLU A 151 3.99 13.97 -6.59
C GLU A 151 2.71 13.42 -5.93
N ARG A 152 2.33 12.19 -6.25
CA ARG A 152 1.16 11.54 -5.68
C ARG A 152 1.34 11.24 -4.19
N ILE A 153 2.53 10.84 -3.79
CA ILE A 153 2.92 10.65 -2.39
C ILE A 153 2.89 11.99 -1.64
N ASN A 154 3.41 13.06 -2.23
CA ASN A 154 3.36 14.39 -1.62
C ASN A 154 1.93 14.86 -1.33
N LEU A 155 0.96 14.56 -2.21
CA LEU A 155 -0.45 14.87 -1.98
C LEU A 155 -1.03 14.15 -0.76
N LEU A 156 -0.55 12.94 -0.43
CA LEU A 156 -0.97 12.22 0.78
C LEU A 156 -0.64 12.98 2.07
N TYR A 157 0.42 13.77 2.05
CA TYR A 157 0.88 14.55 3.20
C TYR A 157 0.44 16.02 3.16
N ALA A 158 0.02 16.54 1.99
CA ALA A 158 -0.41 17.93 1.82
C ALA A 158 -1.75 18.23 2.49
N GLY A 159 -2.65 17.23 2.59
CA GLY A 159 -3.95 17.37 3.22
C GLY A 159 -4.99 16.38 2.68
N ASP A 160 -6.08 16.23 3.41
CA ASP A 160 -7.13 15.27 3.02
C ASP A 160 -7.86 15.69 1.75
N ASP A 161 -8.13 16.99 1.59
CA ASP A 161 -8.89 17.53 0.45
C ASP A 161 -8.18 17.30 -0.88
N GLU A 162 -6.87 17.56 -0.95
CA GLU A 162 -6.09 17.40 -2.18
C GLU A 162 -5.95 15.91 -2.55
N ASN A 163 -5.71 15.05 -1.56
CA ASN A 163 -5.68 13.60 -1.77
C ASN A 163 -7.06 13.08 -2.21
N ARG A 164 -8.15 13.56 -1.59
CA ARG A 164 -9.51 13.18 -1.95
C ARG A 164 -9.85 13.58 -3.39
N LYS A 165 -9.54 14.79 -3.81
CA LYS A 165 -9.73 15.26 -5.21
C LYS A 165 -8.98 14.37 -6.21
N ALA A 166 -7.72 14.02 -5.90
CA ALA A 166 -6.93 13.15 -6.76
C ALA A 166 -7.52 11.73 -6.83
N ASN A 167 -7.99 11.17 -5.72
CA ASN A 167 -8.67 9.87 -5.68
C ASN A 167 -9.99 9.89 -6.48
N LEU A 168 -10.79 10.95 -6.35
CA LEU A 168 -12.03 11.12 -7.12
C LEU A 168 -11.79 11.08 -8.62
N LYS A 169 -10.71 11.70 -9.09
CA LYS A 169 -10.32 11.65 -10.51
C LYS A 169 -10.03 10.21 -10.97
N VAL A 170 -9.34 9.44 -10.16
CA VAL A 170 -9.05 8.02 -10.45
C VAL A 170 -10.35 7.21 -10.50
N VAL A 171 -11.22 7.35 -9.50
CA VAL A 171 -12.53 6.66 -9.44
C VAL A 171 -13.38 7.02 -10.65
N PHE A 172 -13.45 8.32 -11.01
CA PHE A 172 -14.18 8.76 -12.19
C PHE A 172 -13.65 8.11 -13.46
N ASN A 173 -12.32 8.12 -13.66
CA ASN A 173 -11.69 7.55 -14.85
C ASN A 173 -11.95 6.05 -14.98
N LEU A 174 -11.82 5.29 -13.87
CA LEU A 174 -11.95 3.84 -13.88
C LEU A 174 -13.40 3.35 -14.02
N PHE A 175 -14.36 4.07 -13.42
CA PHE A 175 -15.71 3.50 -13.23
C PHE A 175 -16.84 4.33 -13.81
N PHE A 176 -16.65 5.62 -14.08
CA PHE A 176 -17.70 6.54 -14.56
C PHE A 176 -17.41 7.17 -15.92
N ASN A 177 -16.16 7.16 -16.37
CA ASN A 177 -15.78 7.68 -17.68
C ASN A 177 -16.20 6.65 -18.75
N LYS A 178 -17.42 6.79 -19.29
CA LYS A 178 -17.86 5.99 -20.44
C LYS A 178 -17.07 6.44 -21.67
N LYS A 179 -16.09 5.65 -22.10
CA LYS A 179 -15.56 5.71 -23.45
C LYS A 179 -16.51 5.08 -24.44
#